data_a707d4f804b4a3c89be98ceb24aa2f1e
#
_entry.id   a707d4f804b4a3c89be98ceb24aa2f1e
#
_cell.length_a   1.000
_cell.length_b   1.000
_cell.length_c   1.000
_cell.angle_alpha   90.00
_cell.angle_beta   90.00
_cell.angle_gamma   90.00
#
_symmetry.space_group_name_H-M   'P 1'
#
loop_
_entity.id
_entity.type
_entity.pdbx_description
1 polymer ?
#
loop_
_entity_poly.entity_id
_entity_poly.type
_entity_poly.pdbx_seq_one_letter_code
_entity_poly.pdbx_strand_id
1 'polypeptide(L)'
;ENKGEIVIKLKQASEHEKVTVQKDTMVNELKSVGPMFNYRIEDGNYSESDLNKISEQMWEKKGQQNLDFDSTSVDVINEKVIVGIIDYTIEKERQLRLAFGDFPLEVVQVDPPNNHRGSYGGEKIVNSRGGACSSGYYAKSGSNHYLITAGHCSRSYNASTGAVTNHTSDTYKYGTTTLGKVNSIRYGGKIDALTISVSSGNANSNININGAVRKMTSSQARNGDTVGQAVCKLGYATGKSQCGTLKSKNVSYTIAGAAFTELRGTNLTSTGGDSGGTMYNSFQYLGINKGSGGGYTQVYSQIGEINYSLGLSTYLQ
;
A
#
# COMPACT_ATOMS: atom_id res chain seq x y z
N GLU A 1 -6.42 -1.66 28.94
CA GLU A 1 -7.06 -1.68 27.60
C GLU A 1 -7.21 -0.24 27.16
N ASN A 2 -6.32 0.28 26.30
CA ASN A 2 -6.45 1.59 25.66
C ASN A 2 -7.59 1.50 24.64
N LYS A 3 -8.76 1.94 25.00
CA LYS A 3 -9.85 2.20 24.05
C LYS A 3 -9.38 3.38 23.18
N GLY A 4 -9.10 3.13 21.91
CA GLY A 4 -8.71 4.17 20.97
C GLY A 4 -9.76 5.29 20.93
N GLU A 5 -9.32 6.54 20.97
CA GLU A 5 -10.17 7.70 20.81
C GLU A 5 -10.16 8.12 19.33
N ILE A 6 -11.34 8.39 18.76
CA ILE A 6 -11.48 8.94 17.42
C ILE A 6 -11.47 10.46 17.53
N VAL A 7 -10.51 11.12 16.90
CA VAL A 7 -10.48 12.59 16.80
C VAL A 7 -11.09 13.01 15.49
N ILE A 8 -12.15 13.80 15.54
CA ILE A 8 -12.83 14.34 14.36
C ILE A 8 -12.51 15.84 14.31
N LYS A 9 -11.70 16.23 13.32
CA LYS A 9 -11.40 17.64 13.08
C LYS A 9 -12.39 18.21 12.07
N LEU A 10 -13.06 19.28 12.46
CA LEU A 10 -13.99 20.02 11.61
C LEU A 10 -13.34 21.34 11.20
N LYS A 11 -13.22 21.56 9.88
CA LYS A 11 -12.73 22.84 9.37
C LYS A 11 -13.65 23.97 9.84
N GLN A 12 -13.06 25.04 10.39
CA GLN A 12 -13.79 26.27 10.67
C GLN A 12 -14.30 26.87 9.34
N ALA A 13 -15.60 27.18 9.31
CA ALA A 13 -16.17 27.83 8.14
C ALA A 13 -15.69 29.28 8.08
N SER A 14 -15.44 29.77 6.88
CA SER A 14 -15.36 31.21 6.63
C SER A 14 -16.70 31.87 6.99
N GLU A 15 -16.68 33.13 7.44
CA GLU A 15 -17.85 33.88 7.95
C GLU A 15 -19.08 33.93 7.00
N HIS A 16 -18.96 33.42 5.77
CA HIS A 16 -20.02 33.42 4.75
C HIS A 16 -20.76 32.09 4.55
N GLU A 17 -20.36 31.00 5.19
CA GLU A 17 -21.08 29.74 5.10
C GLU A 17 -21.80 29.39 6.40
N LYS A 18 -23.11 29.13 6.31
CA LYS A 18 -23.99 28.69 7.41
C LYS A 18 -23.63 27.27 7.89
N VAL A 19 -22.45 27.10 8.49
CA VAL A 19 -21.88 25.80 8.86
C VAL A 19 -22.25 25.36 10.28
N THR A 20 -22.79 26.25 11.11
CA THR A 20 -23.28 25.90 12.46
C THR A 20 -24.32 24.76 12.41
N VAL A 21 -25.18 24.75 11.39
CA VAL A 21 -26.20 23.72 11.23
C VAL A 21 -25.62 22.34 10.85
N GLN A 22 -24.55 22.31 10.05
CA GLN A 22 -23.92 21.02 9.68
C GLN A 22 -23.13 20.41 10.84
N LYS A 23 -22.44 21.22 11.64
CA LYS A 23 -21.70 20.75 12.82
C LYS A 23 -22.65 20.12 13.84
N ASP A 24 -23.75 20.79 14.15
CA ASP A 24 -24.74 20.30 15.10
C ASP A 24 -25.48 19.04 14.58
N THR A 25 -25.77 18.97 13.30
CA THR A 25 -26.38 17.78 12.67
C THR A 25 -25.43 16.59 12.76
N MET A 26 -24.18 16.77 12.38
CA MET A 26 -23.15 15.72 12.42
C MET A 26 -22.88 15.24 13.87
N VAL A 27 -22.80 16.18 14.82
CA VAL A 27 -22.66 15.83 16.25
C VAL A 27 -23.86 15.05 16.75
N ASN A 28 -25.06 15.42 16.34
CA ASN A 28 -26.29 14.71 16.73
C ASN A 28 -26.38 13.32 16.08
N GLU A 29 -25.98 13.19 14.81
CA GLU A 29 -25.89 11.88 14.15
C GLU A 29 -24.86 10.98 14.82
N LEU A 30 -23.67 11.49 15.15
CA LEU A 30 -22.64 10.75 15.87
C LEU A 30 -23.12 10.29 17.26
N LYS A 31 -23.86 11.15 17.98
CA LYS A 31 -24.48 10.80 19.27
C LYS A 31 -25.57 9.74 19.14
N SER A 32 -26.26 9.69 18.01
CA SER A 32 -27.34 8.72 17.75
C SER A 32 -26.83 7.30 17.46
N VAL A 33 -25.57 7.15 17.03
CA VAL A 33 -24.95 5.84 16.72
C VAL A 33 -24.58 5.06 18.00
N GLY A 34 -24.70 5.70 19.18
CA GLY A 34 -24.51 5.06 20.48
C GLY A 34 -23.05 5.03 20.96
N PRO A 35 -22.82 4.62 22.23
CA PRO A 35 -21.55 4.81 22.93
C PRO A 35 -20.47 3.78 22.58
N MET A 36 -20.42 3.26 21.34
CA MET A 36 -19.43 2.26 20.96
C MET A 36 -17.99 2.78 20.84
N PHE A 37 -17.82 4.10 20.71
CA PHE A 37 -16.49 4.70 20.53
C PHE A 37 -16.35 6.00 21.35
N ASN A 38 -15.19 6.18 21.98
CA ASN A 38 -14.80 7.47 22.50
C ASN A 38 -14.42 8.35 21.32
N TYR A 39 -15.02 9.53 21.19
CA TYR A 39 -14.63 10.51 20.19
C TYR A 39 -14.56 11.89 20.81
N ARG A 40 -13.71 12.74 20.23
CA ARG A 40 -13.70 14.18 20.48
C ARG A 40 -13.72 14.93 19.16
N ILE A 41 -14.33 16.10 19.20
CA ILE A 41 -14.40 17.00 18.05
C ILE A 41 -13.46 18.17 18.31
N GLU A 42 -12.57 18.42 17.37
CA GLU A 42 -11.64 19.55 17.40
C GLU A 42 -11.91 20.46 16.20
N ASP A 43 -11.68 21.76 16.37
CA ASP A 43 -11.69 22.69 15.25
C ASP A 43 -10.37 22.55 14.47
N GLY A 44 -10.47 22.52 13.13
CA GLY A 44 -9.35 22.46 12.22
C GLY A 44 -9.35 23.63 11.25
N ASN A 45 -8.17 24.05 10.80
CA ASN A 45 -8.02 25.14 9.82
C ASN A 45 -8.08 24.62 8.39
N TYR A 46 -7.60 23.38 8.15
CA TYR A 46 -7.50 22.78 6.82
C TYR A 46 -8.15 21.41 6.78
N SER A 47 -8.99 21.18 5.79
CA SER A 47 -9.46 19.83 5.47
C SER A 47 -8.38 19.06 4.67
N GLU A 48 -8.49 17.74 4.59
CA GLU A 48 -7.66 16.92 3.69
C GLU A 48 -7.72 17.42 2.24
N SER A 49 -8.90 17.85 1.79
CA SER A 49 -9.10 18.40 0.44
C SER A 49 -8.33 19.71 0.23
N ASP A 50 -8.27 20.58 1.25
CA ASP A 50 -7.51 21.82 1.16
C ASP A 50 -6.02 21.55 1.09
N LEU A 51 -5.52 20.65 1.93
CA LEU A 51 -4.10 20.26 1.94
C LEU A 51 -3.68 19.58 0.63
N ASN A 52 -4.54 18.75 0.05
CA ASN A 52 -4.30 18.15 -1.27
C ASN A 52 -4.23 19.22 -2.37
N LYS A 53 -5.13 20.21 -2.37
CA LYS A 53 -5.07 21.34 -3.30
C LYS A 53 -3.79 22.16 -3.16
N ILE A 54 -3.35 22.39 -1.92
CA ILE A 54 -2.07 23.08 -1.67
C ILE A 54 -0.92 22.27 -2.27
N SER A 55 -0.89 20.95 -2.05
CA SER A 55 0.12 20.07 -2.63
C SER A 55 0.12 20.10 -4.16
N GLU A 56 -1.05 20.07 -4.81
CA GLU A 56 -1.20 20.20 -6.27
C GLU A 56 -0.67 21.54 -6.78
N GLN A 57 -1.06 22.65 -6.16
CA GLN A 57 -0.58 23.99 -6.49
C GLN A 57 0.95 24.12 -6.35
N MET A 58 1.55 23.40 -5.39
CA MET A 58 3.01 23.36 -5.24
C MET A 58 3.68 22.73 -6.45
N TRP A 59 3.16 21.62 -6.97
CA TRP A 59 3.70 20.98 -8.15
C TRP A 59 3.51 21.82 -9.43
N GLU A 60 2.38 22.53 -9.57
CA GLU A 60 2.16 23.46 -10.67
C GLU A 60 3.18 24.61 -10.65
N LYS A 61 3.38 25.23 -9.48
CA LYS A 61 4.36 26.33 -9.32
C LYS A 61 5.80 25.85 -9.47
N LYS A 62 6.13 24.62 -9.06
CA LYS A 62 7.46 24.04 -9.24
C LYS A 62 7.89 24.12 -10.72
N GLY A 63 7.01 23.74 -11.63
CA GLY A 63 7.28 23.81 -13.08
C GLY A 63 7.45 25.24 -13.61
N GLN A 64 6.81 26.23 -12.99
CA GLN A 64 6.81 27.62 -13.45
C GLN A 64 7.94 28.44 -12.85
N GLN A 65 8.36 28.19 -11.61
CA GLN A 65 9.28 29.04 -10.84
C GLN A 65 10.62 28.37 -10.52
N ASN A 66 10.89 27.20 -11.11
CA ASN A 66 12.12 26.42 -10.86
C ASN A 66 12.40 26.18 -9.36
N LEU A 67 11.36 25.88 -8.60
CA LEU A 67 11.47 25.55 -7.18
C LEU A 67 12.07 24.17 -7.00
N ASP A 68 12.95 24.02 -6.02
CA ASP A 68 13.69 22.77 -5.79
C ASP A 68 13.14 22.03 -4.57
N PHE A 69 12.26 21.07 -4.83
CA PHE A 69 11.80 20.08 -3.86
C PHE A 69 11.48 18.76 -4.59
N ASP A 70 11.51 17.64 -3.88
CA ASP A 70 11.47 16.30 -4.49
C ASP A 70 10.17 15.55 -4.22
N SER A 71 9.51 15.87 -3.11
CA SER A 71 8.26 15.20 -2.74
C SER A 71 7.33 16.13 -1.96
N THR A 72 6.04 15.83 -2.00
CA THR A 72 5.03 16.38 -1.08
C THR A 72 4.19 15.24 -0.49
N SER A 73 3.77 15.40 0.75
CA SER A 73 2.77 14.53 1.38
C SER A 73 1.87 15.35 2.30
N VAL A 74 0.67 14.85 2.55
CA VAL A 74 -0.32 15.54 3.39
C VAL A 74 -0.37 14.87 4.77
N ASP A 75 -0.14 15.66 5.81
CA ASP A 75 -0.36 15.28 7.21
C ASP A 75 -1.66 15.89 7.69
N VAL A 76 -2.74 15.12 7.58
CA VAL A 76 -4.09 15.56 7.95
C VAL A 76 -4.21 15.80 9.47
N ILE A 77 -3.47 15.04 10.27
CA ILE A 77 -3.53 15.14 11.73
C ILE A 77 -2.96 16.47 12.20
N ASN A 78 -1.82 16.87 11.67
CA ASN A 78 -1.15 18.13 12.01
C ASN A 78 -1.47 19.27 11.05
N GLU A 79 -2.38 19.05 10.10
CA GLU A 79 -2.91 20.05 9.15
C GLU A 79 -1.82 20.74 8.34
N LYS A 80 -0.89 19.99 7.77
CA LYS A 80 0.25 20.54 7.01
C LYS A 80 0.59 19.70 5.79
N VAL A 81 1.25 20.34 4.84
CA VAL A 81 1.91 19.68 3.73
C VAL A 81 3.40 19.50 4.06
N ILE A 82 3.86 18.26 4.09
CA ILE A 82 5.28 17.94 4.29
C ILE A 82 5.95 17.99 2.92
N VAL A 83 7.02 18.78 2.82
CA VAL A 83 7.80 18.98 1.59
C VAL A 83 9.17 18.40 1.77
N GLY A 84 9.51 17.37 0.99
CA GLY A 84 10.80 16.70 1.02
C GLY A 84 11.80 17.31 0.04
N ILE A 85 13.02 17.60 0.51
CA ILE A 85 14.16 18.06 -0.28
C ILE A 85 15.32 17.08 -0.09
N ILE A 86 15.83 16.50 -1.19
CA ILE A 86 16.96 15.54 -1.16
C ILE A 86 18.24 16.25 -0.72
N ASP A 87 18.63 17.29 -1.43
CA ASP A 87 19.81 18.11 -1.08
C ASP A 87 19.35 19.34 -0.32
N TYR A 88 18.83 19.15 0.91
CA TYR A 88 18.29 20.21 1.73
C TYR A 88 19.34 21.31 2.01
N THR A 89 18.93 22.54 1.80
CA THR A 89 19.64 23.73 2.26
C THR A 89 18.65 24.73 2.81
N ILE A 90 19.09 25.54 3.76
CA ILE A 90 18.28 26.65 4.32
C ILE A 90 17.78 27.58 3.21
N GLU A 91 18.57 27.78 2.17
CA GLU A 91 18.19 28.63 1.03
C GLU A 91 17.03 28.04 0.21
N LYS A 92 17.04 26.74 -0.04
CA LYS A 92 15.92 26.04 -0.71
C LYS A 92 14.64 26.13 0.11
N GLU A 93 14.72 25.92 1.41
CA GLU A 93 13.57 26.11 2.30
C GLU A 93 13.07 27.56 2.28
N ARG A 94 13.97 28.53 2.35
CA ARG A 94 13.61 29.96 2.28
C ARG A 94 12.88 30.29 0.98
N GLN A 95 13.33 29.76 -0.15
CA GLN A 95 12.68 29.95 -1.46
C GLN A 95 11.28 29.35 -1.49
N LEU A 96 11.08 28.16 -0.93
CA LEU A 96 9.77 27.54 -0.80
C LEU A 96 8.83 28.37 0.08
N ARG A 97 9.30 28.83 1.25
CA ARG A 97 8.47 29.69 2.13
C ARG A 97 8.13 31.02 1.48
N LEU A 98 9.03 31.62 0.69
CA LEU A 98 8.73 32.82 -0.07
C LEU A 98 7.72 32.57 -1.20
N ALA A 99 7.79 31.44 -1.88
CA ALA A 99 6.89 31.11 -2.99
C ALA A 99 5.48 30.75 -2.53
N PHE A 100 5.36 30.14 -1.35
CA PHE A 100 4.09 29.59 -0.84
C PHE A 100 3.51 30.33 0.37
N GLY A 101 4.24 31.33 0.89
CA GLY A 101 3.74 32.24 1.95
C GLY A 101 3.22 31.50 3.17
N ASP A 102 1.96 31.77 3.52
CA ASP A 102 1.30 31.27 4.73
C ASP A 102 0.76 29.83 4.61
N PHE A 103 1.12 29.08 3.56
CA PHE A 103 0.73 27.67 3.48
C PHE A 103 1.32 26.88 4.66
N PRO A 104 0.55 25.94 5.22
CA PRO A 104 1.00 25.14 6.36
C PRO A 104 2.03 24.09 5.91
N LEU A 105 3.28 24.54 5.73
CA LEU A 105 4.37 23.70 5.22
C LEU A 105 5.31 23.25 6.34
N GLU A 106 5.67 21.96 6.31
CA GLU A 106 6.85 21.43 6.98
C GLU A 106 7.86 21.01 5.92
N VAL A 107 9.04 21.60 5.94
CA VAL A 107 10.13 21.25 5.02
C VAL A 107 11.08 20.31 5.74
N VAL A 108 11.35 19.17 5.12
CA VAL A 108 12.21 18.13 5.69
C VAL A 108 13.28 17.71 4.69
N GLN A 109 14.45 17.36 5.19
CA GLN A 109 15.41 16.63 4.38
C GLN A 109 14.91 15.19 4.15
N VAL A 110 14.91 14.74 2.92
CA VAL A 110 14.62 13.37 2.56
C VAL A 110 15.84 12.75 1.88
N ASP A 111 16.02 11.45 2.07
CA ASP A 111 17.02 10.74 1.29
C ASP A 111 16.62 10.77 -0.20
N PRO A 112 17.61 10.87 -1.13
CA PRO A 112 17.32 10.67 -2.54
C PRO A 112 16.54 9.37 -2.67
N PRO A 113 15.52 9.29 -3.54
CA PRO A 113 14.90 8.03 -3.84
C PRO A 113 16.06 7.10 -4.18
N ASN A 114 16.36 6.21 -3.24
CA ASN A 114 17.45 5.27 -3.44
C ASN A 114 17.24 4.72 -4.84
N ASN A 115 18.24 4.76 -5.70
CA ASN A 115 18.25 4.03 -6.96
C ASN A 115 18.23 2.54 -6.62
N HIS A 116 17.16 2.14 -5.92
CA HIS A 116 16.88 0.74 -5.66
C HIS A 116 16.69 0.13 -7.03
N ARG A 117 17.59 -0.73 -7.39
CA ARG A 117 17.45 -1.55 -8.60
C ARG A 117 16.24 -2.48 -8.49
N GLY A 118 15.62 -2.55 -7.30
CA GLY A 118 14.41 -3.32 -7.01
C GLY A 118 13.12 -2.55 -7.31
N SER A 119 12.01 -3.28 -7.44
CA SER A 119 10.67 -2.70 -7.58
C SER A 119 10.10 -2.30 -6.22
N TYR A 120 9.27 -1.25 -6.18
CA TYR A 120 8.42 -0.97 -5.03
C TYR A 120 7.17 -1.86 -5.05
N GLY A 121 6.55 -2.07 -3.90
CA GLY A 121 5.29 -2.81 -3.84
C GLY A 121 4.20 -2.18 -4.72
N GLY A 122 3.47 -3.03 -5.44
CA GLY A 122 2.43 -2.64 -6.41
C GLY A 122 2.93 -2.41 -7.84
N GLU A 123 4.23 -2.39 -8.10
CA GLU A 123 4.79 -2.13 -9.43
C GLU A 123 4.81 -3.39 -10.31
N LYS A 124 4.83 -3.17 -11.63
CA LYS A 124 4.87 -4.23 -12.63
C LYS A 124 6.20 -4.98 -12.60
N ILE A 125 6.13 -6.29 -12.43
CA ILE A 125 7.25 -7.21 -12.64
C ILE A 125 6.91 -8.20 -13.74
N VAL A 126 7.91 -8.62 -14.52
CA VAL A 126 7.71 -9.51 -15.66
C VAL A 126 8.64 -10.71 -15.52
N ASN A 127 8.08 -11.91 -15.67
CA ASN A 127 8.88 -13.13 -15.67
C ASN A 127 9.53 -13.40 -17.05
N SER A 128 10.49 -14.32 -17.09
CA SER A 128 11.24 -14.66 -18.32
C SER A 128 10.39 -15.25 -19.45
N ARG A 129 9.14 -15.61 -19.17
CA ARG A 129 8.17 -16.11 -20.15
C ARG A 129 7.24 -15.01 -20.69
N GLY A 130 7.43 -13.73 -20.24
CA GLY A 130 6.62 -12.59 -20.64
C GLY A 130 5.36 -12.39 -19.78
N GLY A 131 5.10 -13.24 -18.79
CA GLY A 131 3.98 -13.07 -17.85
C GLY A 131 4.22 -11.89 -16.93
N ALA A 132 3.22 -11.02 -16.79
CA ALA A 132 3.30 -9.83 -15.94
C ALA A 132 2.45 -9.99 -14.68
N CYS A 133 3.04 -9.62 -13.53
CA CYS A 133 2.42 -9.57 -12.22
C CYS A 133 2.84 -8.31 -11.49
N SER A 134 2.32 -8.11 -10.29
CA SER A 134 2.71 -7.01 -9.41
C SER A 134 3.66 -7.47 -8.31
N SER A 135 4.61 -6.62 -7.94
CA SER A 135 5.43 -6.83 -6.75
C SER A 135 4.61 -6.66 -5.48
N GLY A 136 4.83 -7.50 -4.50
CA GLY A 136 4.16 -7.45 -3.20
C GLY A 136 4.98 -6.68 -2.17
N TYR A 137 5.85 -7.40 -1.48
CA TYR A 137 6.73 -6.84 -0.46
C TYR A 137 8.04 -7.61 -0.41
N TYR A 138 9.03 -7.05 0.28
CA TYR A 138 10.29 -7.76 0.51
C TYR A 138 10.29 -8.46 1.87
N ALA A 139 10.93 -9.64 1.89
CA ALA A 139 11.10 -10.44 3.10
C ALA A 139 12.54 -10.96 3.18
N LYS A 140 12.92 -11.49 4.35
CA LYS A 140 14.25 -12.07 4.59
C LYS A 140 14.17 -13.34 5.42
N SER A 141 15.21 -14.18 5.25
CA SER A 141 15.52 -15.30 6.13
C SER A 141 17.04 -15.33 6.33
N GLY A 142 17.49 -15.01 7.53
CA GLY A 142 18.90 -14.72 7.79
C GLY A 142 19.42 -13.58 6.93
N SER A 143 20.49 -13.81 6.17
CA SER A 143 21.08 -12.85 5.22
C SER A 143 20.43 -12.84 3.84
N ASN A 144 19.54 -13.79 3.54
CA ASN A 144 18.91 -13.90 2.24
C ASN A 144 17.69 -12.98 2.14
N HIS A 145 17.55 -12.29 1.00
CA HIS A 145 16.47 -11.38 0.73
C HIS A 145 15.61 -11.89 -0.43
N TYR A 146 14.32 -11.68 -0.32
CA TYR A 146 13.33 -12.15 -1.28
C TYR A 146 12.30 -11.07 -1.60
N LEU A 147 11.95 -10.94 -2.87
CA LEU A 147 10.72 -10.27 -3.27
C LEU A 147 9.59 -11.31 -3.26
N ILE A 148 8.46 -10.96 -2.67
CA ILE A 148 7.25 -11.79 -2.62
C ILE A 148 6.24 -11.31 -3.66
N THR A 149 5.70 -12.24 -4.43
CA THR A 149 4.58 -12.03 -5.35
C THR A 149 3.67 -13.29 -5.37
N ALA A 150 2.62 -13.32 -6.17
CA ALA A 150 1.70 -14.47 -6.19
C ALA A 150 2.32 -15.73 -6.81
N GLY A 151 2.07 -16.88 -6.22
CA GLY A 151 2.59 -18.18 -6.66
C GLY A 151 2.17 -18.55 -8.07
N HIS A 152 0.94 -18.23 -8.45
CA HIS A 152 0.44 -18.48 -9.79
C HIS A 152 1.15 -17.69 -10.90
N CYS A 153 1.93 -16.65 -10.56
CA CYS A 153 2.71 -15.88 -11.54
C CYS A 153 3.81 -16.73 -12.22
N SER A 154 4.30 -17.78 -11.55
CA SER A 154 5.23 -18.76 -12.13
C SER A 154 4.65 -20.18 -12.14
N ARG A 155 3.35 -20.29 -12.35
CA ARG A 155 2.65 -21.56 -12.45
C ARG A 155 1.72 -21.57 -13.66
N SER A 156 1.63 -22.69 -14.35
CA SER A 156 0.62 -22.94 -15.38
C SER A 156 -0.22 -24.17 -15.05
N TYR A 157 -1.44 -24.15 -15.52
CA TYR A 157 -2.40 -25.26 -15.37
C TYR A 157 -3.05 -25.53 -16.72
N ASN A 158 -2.99 -26.78 -17.16
CA ASN A 158 -3.69 -27.24 -18.34
C ASN A 158 -5.05 -27.81 -17.93
N ALA A 159 -6.12 -27.13 -18.26
CA ALA A 159 -7.48 -27.53 -17.87
C ALA A 159 -7.94 -28.83 -18.51
N SER A 160 -7.43 -29.15 -19.71
CA SER A 160 -7.81 -30.40 -20.45
C SER A 160 -7.15 -31.62 -19.86
N THR A 161 -5.94 -31.52 -19.33
CA THR A 161 -5.18 -32.68 -18.81
C THR A 161 -5.06 -32.68 -17.30
N GLY A 162 -5.43 -31.58 -16.61
CA GLY A 162 -5.20 -31.38 -15.19
C GLY A 162 -3.71 -31.14 -14.84
N ALA A 163 -2.83 -31.09 -15.82
CA ALA A 163 -1.40 -30.96 -15.59
C ALA A 163 -1.03 -29.60 -15.00
N VAL A 164 -0.16 -29.64 -14.00
CA VAL A 164 0.39 -28.46 -13.31
C VAL A 164 1.88 -28.37 -13.59
N THR A 165 2.35 -27.18 -13.98
CA THR A 165 3.78 -26.90 -14.13
C THR A 165 4.16 -25.71 -13.26
N ASN A 166 5.12 -25.91 -12.35
CA ASN A 166 5.75 -24.87 -11.57
C ASN A 166 7.05 -24.43 -12.25
N HIS A 167 7.12 -23.16 -12.67
CA HIS A 167 8.25 -22.61 -13.42
C HIS A 167 9.32 -22.07 -12.48
N THR A 168 10.01 -22.95 -11.77
CA THR A 168 11.06 -22.59 -10.78
C THR A 168 12.32 -22.00 -11.41
N SER A 169 12.47 -22.12 -12.73
CA SER A 169 13.57 -21.48 -13.48
C SER A 169 13.29 -20.04 -13.88
N ASP A 170 12.07 -19.53 -13.70
CA ASP A 170 11.73 -18.16 -14.06
C ASP A 170 12.65 -17.15 -13.38
N THR A 171 13.05 -16.14 -14.13
CA THR A 171 13.67 -14.93 -13.62
C THR A 171 12.70 -13.77 -13.78
N TYR A 172 12.76 -12.82 -12.87
CA TYR A 172 11.90 -11.66 -12.89
C TYR A 172 12.68 -10.38 -13.16
N LYS A 173 12.02 -9.45 -13.85
CA LYS A 173 12.55 -8.11 -14.16
C LYS A 173 11.58 -7.02 -13.70
N TYR A 174 12.16 -5.89 -13.33
CA TYR A 174 11.48 -4.60 -13.16
C TYR A 174 12.06 -3.63 -14.21
N GLY A 175 11.25 -3.22 -15.17
CA GLY A 175 11.75 -2.54 -16.35
C GLY A 175 12.80 -3.41 -17.07
N THR A 176 13.99 -2.88 -17.26
CA THR A 176 15.15 -3.58 -17.84
C THR A 176 16.02 -4.32 -16.81
N THR A 177 15.83 -4.04 -15.52
CA THR A 177 16.65 -4.57 -14.43
C THR A 177 16.19 -5.96 -14.01
N THR A 178 17.10 -6.93 -13.99
CA THR A 178 16.85 -8.26 -13.44
C THR A 178 16.80 -8.18 -11.92
N LEU A 179 15.67 -8.57 -11.33
CA LEU A 179 15.47 -8.64 -9.88
C LEU A 179 16.11 -9.90 -9.30
N GLY A 180 15.80 -11.06 -9.91
CA GLY A 180 16.29 -12.33 -9.43
C GLY A 180 15.53 -13.52 -10.01
N LYS A 181 15.83 -14.70 -9.47
CA LYS A 181 15.26 -16.00 -9.86
C LYS A 181 14.25 -16.48 -8.81
N VAL A 182 13.22 -17.20 -9.25
CA VAL A 182 12.29 -17.92 -8.37
C VAL A 182 13.06 -18.86 -7.46
N ASN A 183 12.80 -18.74 -6.16
CA ASN A 183 13.36 -19.64 -5.15
C ASN A 183 12.34 -20.69 -4.68
N SER A 184 11.08 -20.27 -4.42
CA SER A 184 10.03 -21.17 -3.96
C SER A 184 8.67 -20.72 -4.49
N ILE A 185 7.80 -21.69 -4.78
CA ILE A 185 6.41 -21.46 -5.19
C ILE A 185 5.51 -22.21 -4.21
N ARG A 186 4.52 -21.52 -3.65
CA ARG A 186 3.43 -22.07 -2.85
C ARG A 186 2.09 -21.65 -3.45
N TYR A 187 1.28 -22.62 -3.84
CA TYR A 187 -0.02 -22.39 -4.44
C TYR A 187 -1.01 -23.41 -3.91
N GLY A 188 -1.84 -23.01 -2.97
CA GLY A 188 -2.80 -23.86 -2.26
C GLY A 188 -2.72 -23.72 -0.74
N GLY A 189 -3.65 -24.32 -0.03
CA GLY A 189 -3.81 -24.10 1.40
C GLY A 189 -4.14 -22.65 1.71
N LYS A 190 -3.39 -22.01 2.59
CA LYS A 190 -3.67 -20.65 3.06
C LYS A 190 -2.99 -19.54 2.25
N ILE A 191 -2.15 -19.90 1.27
CA ILE A 191 -1.36 -18.92 0.54
C ILE A 191 -1.26 -19.20 -0.97
N ASP A 192 -1.16 -18.13 -1.72
CA ASP A 192 -0.73 -18.09 -3.11
C ASP A 192 0.46 -17.13 -3.17
N ALA A 193 1.66 -17.66 -3.02
CA ALA A 193 2.88 -16.85 -2.91
C ALA A 193 4.07 -17.54 -3.58
N LEU A 194 4.98 -16.75 -4.15
CA LEU A 194 6.32 -17.17 -4.53
C LEU A 194 7.36 -16.20 -3.99
N THR A 195 8.56 -16.72 -3.81
CA THR A 195 9.74 -15.95 -3.45
C THR A 195 10.67 -15.83 -4.65
N ILE A 196 11.17 -14.63 -4.90
CA ILE A 196 12.22 -14.33 -5.88
C ILE A 196 13.46 -13.95 -5.08
N SER A 197 14.55 -14.70 -5.19
CA SER A 197 15.82 -14.35 -4.56
C SER A 197 16.35 -13.05 -5.15
N VAL A 198 16.62 -12.07 -4.30
CA VAL A 198 17.12 -10.75 -4.71
C VAL A 198 18.40 -10.40 -3.94
N SER A 199 19.20 -9.49 -4.49
CA SER A 199 20.32 -8.92 -3.73
C SER A 199 19.80 -8.02 -2.60
N SER A 200 20.58 -7.87 -1.52
CA SER A 200 20.22 -6.99 -0.40
C SER A 200 20.00 -5.54 -0.85
N GLY A 201 20.79 -5.06 -1.83
CA GLY A 201 20.65 -3.71 -2.39
C GLY A 201 19.36 -3.50 -3.23
N ASN A 202 18.64 -4.56 -3.56
CA ASN A 202 17.33 -4.47 -4.24
C ASN A 202 16.16 -4.53 -3.25
N ALA A 203 16.40 -4.98 -2.01
CA ALA A 203 15.34 -5.09 -1.00
C ALA A 203 15.02 -3.72 -0.39
N ASN A 204 13.75 -3.41 -0.27
CA ASN A 204 13.26 -2.18 0.34
C ASN A 204 11.90 -2.42 1.02
N SER A 205 11.44 -1.45 1.83
CA SER A 205 10.13 -1.51 2.47
C SER A 205 9.13 -0.52 1.88
N ASN A 206 9.34 -0.09 0.64
CA ASN A 206 8.54 0.94 0.01
C ASN A 206 7.42 0.36 -0.86
N ILE A 207 6.32 1.11 -0.95
CA ILE A 207 5.23 0.89 -1.90
C ILE A 207 5.05 2.15 -2.75
N ASN A 208 4.57 1.99 -3.98
CA ASN A 208 4.29 3.12 -4.87
C ASN A 208 2.78 3.39 -4.91
N ILE A 209 2.33 4.42 -4.20
CA ILE A 209 0.92 4.82 -4.17
C ILE A 209 0.71 5.97 -5.15
N ASN A 210 0.14 5.67 -6.31
CA ASN A 210 -0.22 6.67 -7.33
C ASN A 210 0.97 7.58 -7.74
N GLY A 211 2.18 7.02 -7.82
CA GLY A 211 3.41 7.76 -8.13
C GLY A 211 4.18 8.25 -6.89
N ALA A 212 3.57 8.28 -5.72
CA ALA A 212 4.24 8.63 -4.47
C ALA A 212 4.81 7.38 -3.78
N VAL A 213 6.09 7.44 -3.44
CA VAL A 213 6.76 6.37 -2.69
C VAL A 213 6.47 6.53 -1.20
N ARG A 214 6.01 5.44 -0.58
CA ARG A 214 5.72 5.40 0.86
C ARG A 214 6.46 4.25 1.53
N LYS A 215 7.22 4.55 2.57
CA LYS A 215 7.90 3.54 3.39
C LYS A 215 6.90 2.87 4.33
N MET A 216 6.89 1.54 4.33
CA MET A 216 6.10 0.74 5.24
C MET A 216 6.92 0.43 6.49
N THR A 217 6.30 0.53 7.66
CA THR A 217 6.96 0.45 8.96
C THR A 217 6.59 -0.77 9.78
N SER A 218 5.55 -1.51 9.35
CA SER A 218 5.09 -2.70 10.06
C SER A 218 4.47 -3.73 9.12
N SER A 219 4.28 -4.93 9.62
CA SER A 219 3.50 -5.99 8.97
C SER A 219 2.49 -6.58 9.96
N GLN A 220 1.34 -6.99 9.45
CA GLN A 220 0.29 -7.57 10.27
C GLN A 220 0.75 -8.93 10.79
N ALA A 221 0.53 -9.16 12.09
CA ALA A 221 0.78 -10.46 12.70
C ALA A 221 -0.14 -11.54 12.08
N ARG A 222 0.29 -12.79 12.13
CA ARG A 222 -0.53 -13.94 11.75
C ARG A 222 -1.84 -13.94 12.53
N ASN A 223 -2.96 -14.06 11.82
CA ASN A 223 -4.33 -13.97 12.37
C ASN A 223 -4.66 -12.66 13.12
N GLY A 224 -3.82 -11.62 13.00
CA GLY A 224 -4.03 -10.31 13.61
C GLY A 224 -5.05 -9.43 12.89
N ASP A 225 -5.65 -9.94 11.82
CA ASP A 225 -6.68 -9.26 11.04
C ASP A 225 -8.06 -9.37 11.68
N THR A 226 -8.90 -8.33 11.49
CA THR A 226 -10.26 -8.26 12.00
C THR A 226 -11.23 -7.93 10.85
N VAL A 227 -12.36 -8.67 10.77
CA VAL A 227 -13.41 -8.36 9.79
C VAL A 227 -13.90 -6.93 10.03
N GLY A 228 -14.03 -6.17 8.95
CA GLY A 228 -14.36 -4.74 8.99
C GLY A 228 -13.13 -3.82 8.96
N GLN A 229 -11.90 -4.31 9.21
CA GLN A 229 -10.71 -3.47 9.10
C GLN A 229 -10.54 -2.90 7.69
N ALA A 230 -9.95 -1.71 7.62
CA ALA A 230 -9.59 -1.08 6.36
C ALA A 230 -8.47 -1.87 5.67
N VAL A 231 -8.61 -2.03 4.36
CA VAL A 231 -7.63 -2.72 3.49
C VAL A 231 -7.51 -1.96 2.20
N CYS A 232 -6.30 -1.65 1.79
CA CYS A 232 -5.99 -1.06 0.50
C CYS A 232 -5.19 -2.05 -0.37
N LYS A 233 -5.39 -1.97 -1.66
CA LYS A 233 -4.70 -2.77 -2.69
C LYS A 233 -3.91 -1.87 -3.63
N LEU A 234 -2.69 -2.30 -3.94
CA LEU A 234 -1.88 -1.78 -5.03
C LEU A 234 -1.56 -2.91 -6.01
N GLY A 235 -1.80 -2.64 -7.29
CA GLY A 235 -1.41 -3.54 -8.37
C GLY A 235 -1.23 -2.74 -9.66
N TYR A 236 -0.27 -3.13 -10.47
CA TYR A 236 0.13 -2.35 -11.65
C TYR A 236 -0.98 -2.22 -12.69
N ALA A 237 -1.83 -3.23 -12.83
CA ALA A 237 -2.88 -3.24 -13.84
C ALA A 237 -4.04 -2.32 -13.47
N THR A 238 -4.40 -2.25 -12.19
CA THR A 238 -5.34 -1.23 -11.68
C THR A 238 -4.70 0.17 -11.72
N GLY A 239 -3.37 0.27 -11.55
CA GLY A 239 -2.57 1.49 -11.70
C GLY A 239 -2.77 2.53 -10.60
N LYS A 240 -3.64 2.29 -9.64
CA LYS A 240 -3.94 3.17 -8.50
C LYS A 240 -4.28 2.39 -7.24
N SER A 241 -4.11 3.02 -6.10
CA SER A 241 -4.58 2.48 -4.84
C SER A 241 -6.12 2.39 -4.81
N GLN A 242 -6.63 1.26 -4.35
CA GLN A 242 -8.04 1.06 -4.07
C GLN A 242 -8.19 0.62 -2.62
N CYS A 243 -9.06 1.28 -1.86
CA CYS A 243 -9.30 0.97 -0.46
C CYS A 243 -10.73 0.49 -0.22
N GLY A 244 -10.90 -0.37 0.75
CA GLY A 244 -12.16 -0.98 1.16
C GLY A 244 -12.02 -1.64 2.51
N THR A 245 -12.76 -2.73 2.74
CA THR A 245 -12.79 -3.44 4.01
C THR A 245 -12.63 -4.94 3.85
N LEU A 246 -11.99 -5.57 4.84
CA LEU A 246 -11.96 -7.02 5.01
C LEU A 246 -13.37 -7.54 5.32
N LYS A 247 -13.90 -8.43 4.49
CA LYS A 247 -15.25 -9.01 4.64
C LYS A 247 -15.23 -10.43 5.19
N SER A 248 -14.18 -11.19 4.90
CA SER A 248 -14.05 -12.55 5.39
C SER A 248 -12.59 -12.92 5.64
N LYS A 249 -12.34 -13.68 6.70
CA LYS A 249 -11.03 -14.25 7.03
C LYS A 249 -10.90 -15.72 6.59
N ASN A 250 -11.98 -16.29 6.06
CA ASN A 250 -12.04 -17.72 5.74
C ASN A 250 -12.71 -17.96 4.38
N VAL A 251 -12.05 -17.52 3.32
CA VAL A 251 -12.49 -17.81 1.96
C VAL A 251 -11.81 -19.10 1.49
N SER A 252 -12.61 -20.10 1.12
CA SER A 252 -12.13 -21.40 0.69
C SER A 252 -12.72 -21.76 -0.68
N TYR A 253 -11.90 -22.23 -1.60
CA TYR A 253 -12.31 -22.69 -2.92
C TYR A 253 -11.22 -23.48 -3.62
N THR A 254 -11.59 -24.20 -4.68
CA THR A 254 -10.64 -24.92 -5.52
C THR A 254 -10.53 -24.26 -6.89
N ILE A 255 -9.31 -24.05 -7.35
CA ILE A 255 -9.01 -23.51 -8.67
C ILE A 255 -7.68 -24.04 -9.20
N ALA A 256 -7.62 -24.32 -10.51
CA ALA A 256 -6.40 -24.71 -11.20
C ALA A 256 -5.63 -25.85 -10.49
N GLY A 257 -6.36 -26.88 -10.06
CA GLY A 257 -5.81 -28.07 -9.40
C GLY A 257 -5.31 -27.86 -7.97
N ALA A 258 -5.68 -26.76 -7.29
CA ALA A 258 -5.32 -26.52 -5.90
C ALA A 258 -6.53 -26.08 -5.07
N ALA A 259 -6.63 -26.57 -3.84
CA ALA A 259 -7.59 -26.14 -2.85
C ALA A 259 -6.99 -25.02 -1.99
N PHE A 260 -7.73 -23.95 -1.84
CA PHE A 260 -7.40 -22.84 -0.95
C PHE A 260 -8.33 -22.82 0.26
N THR A 261 -7.79 -22.42 1.39
CA THR A 261 -8.53 -22.24 2.65
C THR A 261 -8.04 -20.98 3.35
N GLU A 262 -8.90 -20.36 4.13
CA GLU A 262 -8.54 -19.19 4.97
C GLU A 262 -7.88 -18.04 4.20
N LEU A 263 -8.20 -17.86 2.92
CA LEU A 263 -7.87 -16.61 2.24
C LEU A 263 -8.75 -15.47 2.77
N ARG A 264 -8.30 -14.25 2.59
CA ARG A 264 -9.00 -13.03 3.00
C ARG A 264 -9.80 -12.48 1.84
N GLY A 265 -11.13 -12.31 2.03
CA GLY A 265 -12.05 -11.72 1.06
C GLY A 265 -12.38 -10.27 1.40
N THR A 266 -12.38 -9.40 0.41
CA THR A 266 -12.68 -7.97 0.58
C THR A 266 -13.81 -7.53 -0.35
N ASN A 267 -14.25 -6.27 -0.22
CA ASN A 267 -15.17 -5.63 -1.16
C ASN A 267 -14.44 -4.87 -2.30
N LEU A 268 -13.15 -5.11 -2.45
CA LEU A 268 -12.37 -4.55 -3.56
C LEU A 268 -12.56 -5.36 -4.85
N THR A 269 -12.01 -4.85 -5.93
CA THR A 269 -11.92 -5.56 -7.22
C THR A 269 -10.46 -5.87 -7.55
N SER A 270 -10.24 -6.91 -8.33
CA SER A 270 -8.92 -7.27 -8.85
C SER A 270 -9.00 -7.52 -10.34
N THR A 271 -8.01 -7.08 -11.09
CA THR A 271 -7.90 -7.30 -12.53
C THR A 271 -6.65 -8.09 -12.87
N GLY A 272 -6.62 -8.71 -14.06
CA GLY A 272 -5.44 -9.46 -14.52
C GLY A 272 -4.20 -8.58 -14.53
N GLY A 273 -3.14 -9.03 -13.84
CA GLY A 273 -1.91 -8.26 -13.62
C GLY A 273 -1.75 -7.68 -12.21
N ASP A 274 -2.84 -7.47 -11.46
CA ASP A 274 -2.77 -7.08 -10.05
C ASP A 274 -2.26 -8.21 -9.14
N SER A 275 -2.16 -9.43 -9.66
CA SER A 275 -1.65 -10.62 -8.97
C SER A 275 -0.31 -10.35 -8.31
N GLY A 276 -0.19 -10.70 -7.02
CA GLY A 276 1.01 -10.45 -6.21
C GLY A 276 1.14 -9.06 -5.65
N GLY A 277 0.31 -8.10 -6.08
CA GLY A 277 0.35 -6.72 -5.63
C GLY A 277 0.11 -6.56 -4.13
N THR A 278 0.58 -5.46 -3.58
CA THR A 278 0.58 -5.21 -2.15
C THR A 278 -0.81 -4.98 -1.59
N MET A 279 -1.13 -5.68 -0.51
CA MET A 279 -2.26 -5.37 0.37
C MET A 279 -1.72 -4.65 1.60
N TYR A 280 -2.32 -3.51 1.96
CA TYR A 280 -1.81 -2.66 3.04
C TYR A 280 -2.92 -1.88 3.74
N ASN A 281 -2.59 -1.30 4.89
CA ASN A 281 -3.38 -0.30 5.59
C ASN A 281 -2.42 0.70 6.24
N SER A 282 -2.60 2.00 5.94
CA SER A 282 -1.68 3.05 6.41
C SER A 282 -0.21 2.71 6.10
N PHE A 283 0.61 2.42 7.11
CA PHE A 283 2.02 2.05 7.00
C PHE A 283 2.28 0.57 7.31
N GLN A 284 1.23 -0.27 7.28
CA GLN A 284 1.30 -1.68 7.59
C GLN A 284 1.03 -2.55 6.37
N TYR A 285 1.93 -3.50 6.08
CA TYR A 285 1.65 -4.57 5.13
C TYR A 285 0.63 -5.56 5.68
N LEU A 286 -0.36 -5.94 4.87
CA LEU A 286 -1.39 -6.93 5.22
C LEU A 286 -1.24 -8.24 4.45
N GLY A 287 -0.68 -8.22 3.23
CA GLY A 287 -0.55 -9.39 2.39
C GLY A 287 -0.26 -9.09 0.93
N ILE A 288 -0.57 -10.07 0.07
CA ILE A 288 -0.48 -9.93 -1.39
C ILE A 288 -1.78 -10.34 -2.07
N ASN A 289 -2.16 -9.60 -3.10
CA ASN A 289 -3.34 -9.86 -3.89
C ASN A 289 -3.23 -11.18 -4.67
N LYS A 290 -4.27 -12.02 -4.57
CA LYS A 290 -4.38 -13.22 -5.39
C LYS A 290 -5.21 -12.99 -6.65
N GLY A 291 -6.31 -12.28 -6.54
CA GLY A 291 -7.31 -12.11 -7.60
C GLY A 291 -8.72 -12.39 -7.08
N SER A 292 -9.64 -12.83 -7.93
CA SER A 292 -11.00 -13.21 -7.54
C SER A 292 -11.08 -14.69 -7.12
N GLY A 293 -12.05 -15.05 -6.31
CA GLY A 293 -12.33 -16.43 -5.91
C GLY A 293 -13.27 -16.55 -4.72
N GLY A 294 -13.89 -17.73 -4.56
CA GLY A 294 -14.75 -18.03 -3.42
C GLY A 294 -15.94 -17.08 -3.23
N GLY A 295 -16.48 -16.51 -4.33
CA GLY A 295 -17.57 -15.55 -4.28
C GLY A 295 -17.15 -14.10 -4.08
N TYR A 296 -15.85 -13.82 -3.98
CA TYR A 296 -15.30 -12.48 -3.84
C TYR A 296 -14.63 -12.00 -5.13
N THR A 297 -14.80 -10.73 -5.44
CA THR A 297 -14.12 -10.06 -6.57
C THR A 297 -12.65 -9.79 -6.30
N GLN A 298 -12.24 -9.86 -5.02
CA GLN A 298 -10.85 -9.79 -4.59
C GLN A 298 -10.63 -10.64 -3.34
N VAL A 299 -9.61 -11.49 -3.40
CA VAL A 299 -9.07 -12.25 -2.26
C VAL A 299 -7.56 -12.07 -2.17
N TYR A 300 -7.00 -12.23 -0.97
CA TYR A 300 -5.57 -12.10 -0.76
C TYR A 300 -5.01 -13.12 0.24
N SER A 301 -3.72 -13.39 0.13
CA SER A 301 -2.96 -14.18 1.09
C SER A 301 -2.43 -13.26 2.19
N GLN A 302 -2.74 -13.54 3.44
CA GLN A 302 -2.35 -12.74 4.59
C GLN A 302 -0.84 -12.85 4.87
N ILE A 303 -0.18 -11.73 5.15
CA ILE A 303 1.29 -11.63 5.26
C ILE A 303 1.87 -12.55 6.35
N GLY A 304 1.23 -12.64 7.52
CA GLY A 304 1.68 -13.49 8.61
C GLY A 304 1.60 -14.98 8.25
N GLU A 305 0.61 -15.40 7.45
CA GLU A 305 0.52 -16.76 6.92
C GLU A 305 1.61 -17.03 5.88
N ILE A 306 1.89 -16.06 5.01
CA ILE A 306 2.98 -16.18 4.02
C ILE A 306 4.31 -16.33 4.74
N ASN A 307 4.62 -15.44 5.65
CA ASN A 307 5.87 -15.44 6.39
C ASN A 307 6.06 -16.74 7.20
N TYR A 308 5.02 -17.18 7.90
CA TYR A 308 5.03 -18.44 8.65
C TYR A 308 5.27 -19.65 7.72
N SER A 309 4.52 -19.75 6.62
CA SER A 309 4.58 -20.88 5.70
C SER A 309 5.91 -20.99 4.94
N LEU A 310 6.61 -19.87 4.78
CA LEU A 310 7.87 -19.78 4.03
C LEU A 310 9.10 -19.59 4.94
N GLY A 311 8.93 -19.52 6.27
CA GLY A 311 10.03 -19.30 7.23
C GLY A 311 10.71 -17.92 7.05
N LEU A 312 9.91 -16.87 6.79
CA LEU A 312 10.39 -15.53 6.46
C LEU A 312 10.00 -14.51 7.52
N SER A 313 10.68 -13.39 7.52
CA SER A 313 10.26 -12.15 8.19
C SER A 313 10.17 -11.01 7.17
N THR A 314 9.20 -10.11 7.35
CA THR A 314 9.05 -8.94 6.50
C THR A 314 10.28 -8.04 6.61
N TYR A 315 10.78 -7.54 5.47
CA TYR A 315 11.87 -6.57 5.44
C TYR A 315 11.29 -5.16 5.62
N LEU A 316 11.75 -4.44 6.66
CA LEU A 316 11.23 -3.14 7.10
C LEU A 316 12.39 -2.14 7.31
N GLN A 317 13.22 -1.93 6.28
CA GLN A 317 14.30 -0.93 6.32
C GLN A 317 14.03 0.23 5.38
#